data_4da513cbebdf41c4fdaea6ef4efeffee
#
_entry.id   4da513cbebdf41c4fdaea6ef4efeffee
#
_cell.length_a   1.000
_cell.length_b   1.000
_cell.length_c   1.000
_cell.angle_alpha   90.00
_cell.angle_beta   90.00
_cell.angle_gamma   90.00
#
_symmetry.space_group_name_H-M   'P 1'
#
loop_
_entity.id
_entity.type
_entity.pdbx_description
1 polymer ?
#
loop_
_entity_poly.entity_id
_entity_poly.type
_entity_poly.pdbx_seq_one_letter_code
_entity_poly.pdbx_strand_id
1 'polypeptide(L)'
;MLGLPMLGAMMPAMSTAQTTVTPARRLGFVYGPNGVARNFKGINYWTPKNEGANFELSTILTPLASYRDRMLVVSGLAQHQADAFDDGANGDHTRGTSTWLTGVHPKRTEGADVRNGTSADQIAAAQLGRDTALPSLELAIDLNFLGGQCENSYSCAYLNTLAWSSPTTPLPTENNPRIVFERLFGDGGTSAQRLRQARANRTILDSVMEDFHRIQQSLGPSDRSIVSDYVDSVQEVERRIQSVEAQGTKSELPTLERPSGIPERFDEHVKLMYELQWLAFRADVTRVVTFMLGRELNFRTYPEIGITEGHHGLSHHGDSPAQIEKLARLNTYQATLFAWFLDKLQSTPDGDGTLLDHSLFLYGAGLSNPNLHAHYDLPLAVIGGPVRHEGGRHLVFRDETPMTNLLLGLLDKVNVRAEKLGDSTGRIPV
;
A
#
# COMPACT_ATOMS: atom_id res chain seq x y z
N MET A 1 -22.91 -0.90 6.70
CA MET A 1 -22.45 -1.62 7.92
C MET A 1 -21.43 -0.72 8.58
N LEU A 2 -21.67 -0.31 9.83
CA LEU A 2 -20.75 0.57 10.55
C LEU A 2 -19.51 -0.23 10.98
N GLY A 3 -18.34 0.18 10.53
CA GLY A 3 -17.07 -0.29 11.09
C GLY A 3 -16.85 0.40 12.45
N LEU A 4 -16.87 -0.36 13.53
CA LEU A 4 -16.58 0.12 14.88
C LEU A 4 -15.23 -0.41 15.34
N PRO A 5 -14.44 0.39 16.10
CA PRO A 5 -13.27 -0.14 16.78
C PRO A 5 -13.68 -1.25 17.75
N MET A 6 -12.78 -2.18 18.02
CA MET A 6 -13.04 -3.29 18.97
C MET A 6 -13.31 -2.73 20.36
N LEU A 7 -14.47 -3.05 20.94
CA LEU A 7 -14.93 -2.54 22.23
C LEU A 7 -14.94 -3.66 23.28
N GLY A 8 -14.64 -3.33 24.53
CA GLY A 8 -14.73 -4.26 25.66
C GLY A 8 -16.13 -4.85 25.82
N ALA A 9 -17.19 -4.09 25.50
CA ALA A 9 -18.57 -4.56 25.50
C ALA A 9 -18.87 -5.64 24.44
N MET A 10 -18.01 -5.86 23.45
CA MET A 10 -18.12 -6.95 22.47
C MET A 10 -17.58 -8.28 23.00
N MET A 11 -16.94 -8.28 24.17
CA MET A 11 -16.43 -9.48 24.82
C MET A 11 -17.58 -10.22 25.55
N PRO A 12 -17.68 -11.57 25.44
CA PRO A 12 -18.71 -12.31 26.16
C PRO A 12 -18.59 -12.11 27.68
N ALA A 13 -19.66 -11.70 28.34
CA ALA A 13 -19.71 -11.39 29.77
C ALA A 13 -19.51 -12.58 30.73
N MET A 14 -19.24 -13.79 30.21
CA MET A 14 -19.17 -15.04 30.98
C MET A 14 -17.90 -15.85 30.74
N SER A 15 -16.75 -15.25 30.52
CA SER A 15 -15.50 -16.03 30.59
C SER A 15 -14.64 -15.55 31.75
N THR A 16 -14.65 -16.27 32.86
CA THR A 16 -13.57 -16.26 33.89
C THR A 16 -12.25 -16.86 33.35
N ALA A 17 -12.24 -17.39 32.13
CA ALA A 17 -11.06 -17.60 31.31
C ALA A 17 -10.98 -16.40 30.37
N GLN A 18 -9.94 -15.56 30.46
CA GLN A 18 -9.51 -14.67 29.41
C GLN A 18 -9.29 -15.52 28.14
N THR A 19 -10.35 -15.72 27.35
CA THR A 19 -10.18 -16.03 25.94
C THR A 19 -9.58 -14.77 25.37
N THR A 20 -8.25 -14.73 25.29
CA THR A 20 -7.53 -13.71 24.52
C THR A 20 -8.06 -13.82 23.10
N VAL A 21 -8.98 -12.93 22.74
CA VAL A 21 -9.38 -12.79 21.35
C VAL A 21 -8.09 -12.41 20.61
N THR A 22 -7.56 -13.34 19.84
CA THR A 22 -6.35 -13.09 19.07
C THR A 22 -6.67 -11.95 18.09
N PRO A 23 -5.99 -10.80 18.19
CA PRO A 23 -6.26 -9.69 17.31
C PRO A 23 -6.14 -10.08 15.83
N ALA A 24 -6.96 -9.47 14.99
CA ALA A 24 -6.97 -9.75 13.57
C ALA A 24 -5.63 -9.38 12.93
N ARG A 25 -5.04 -10.29 12.16
CA ARG A 25 -3.83 -10.02 11.38
C ARG A 25 -4.20 -9.17 10.16
N ARG A 26 -3.34 -8.19 9.86
CA ARG A 26 -3.49 -7.29 8.71
C ARG A 26 -2.26 -7.38 7.83
N LEU A 27 -2.45 -7.27 6.53
CA LEU A 27 -1.39 -7.33 5.52
C LEU A 27 -1.48 -6.12 4.58
N GLY A 28 -0.38 -5.41 4.42
CA GLY A 28 -0.28 -4.27 3.52
C GLY A 28 0.90 -4.38 2.56
N PHE A 29 0.70 -3.90 1.34
CA PHE A 29 1.72 -3.82 0.31
C PHE A 29 1.85 -2.37 -0.15
N VAL A 30 3.03 -1.78 0.02
CA VAL A 30 3.32 -0.39 -0.34
C VAL A 30 4.37 -0.38 -1.45
N TYR A 31 3.96 0.07 -2.62
CA TYR A 31 4.77 0.04 -3.83
C TYR A 31 5.34 1.42 -4.15
N GLY A 32 6.66 1.53 -4.23
CA GLY A 32 7.37 2.68 -4.75
C GLY A 32 7.62 2.54 -6.27
N PRO A 33 7.18 3.49 -7.10
CA PRO A 33 7.35 3.40 -8.54
C PRO A 33 8.77 3.75 -9.00
N ASN A 34 9.10 3.33 -10.22
CA ASN A 34 10.33 3.69 -10.95
C ASN A 34 11.63 3.34 -10.20
N GLY A 35 11.63 2.26 -9.41
CA GLY A 35 12.83 1.74 -8.76
C GLY A 35 13.43 2.63 -7.66
N VAL A 36 14.70 2.37 -7.32
CA VAL A 36 15.39 3.08 -6.24
C VAL A 36 16.76 3.62 -6.68
N ALA A 37 17.23 4.65 -5.94
CA ALA A 37 18.48 5.35 -6.19
C ALA A 37 19.70 4.44 -6.00
N ARG A 38 20.10 3.77 -7.07
CA ARG A 38 21.32 2.95 -7.14
C ARG A 38 21.82 2.80 -8.56
N ASN A 39 23.08 2.43 -8.70
CA ASN A 39 23.64 1.86 -9.92
C ASN A 39 24.50 0.63 -9.58
N PHE A 40 24.93 -0.12 -10.61
CA PHE A 40 25.83 -1.25 -10.40
C PHE A 40 27.33 -0.87 -10.55
N LYS A 41 27.65 0.45 -10.40
CA LYS A 41 28.99 1.02 -10.48
C LYS A 41 29.47 1.60 -9.14
N GLY A 42 28.83 1.22 -8.02
CA GLY A 42 29.27 1.54 -6.67
C GLY A 42 28.39 2.54 -5.91
N ILE A 43 27.34 3.13 -6.50
CA ILE A 43 26.39 3.98 -5.80
C ILE A 43 25.15 3.16 -5.45
N ASN A 44 24.82 3.10 -4.17
CA ASN A 44 23.65 2.41 -3.66
C ASN A 44 23.14 3.08 -2.39
N TYR A 45 21.94 3.67 -2.45
CA TYR A 45 21.29 4.35 -1.33
C TYR A 45 20.19 3.50 -0.66
N TRP A 46 19.89 2.29 -1.19
CA TRP A 46 18.87 1.39 -0.65
C TRP A 46 19.44 0.28 0.22
N THR A 47 20.41 -0.49 -0.33
CA THR A 47 20.89 -1.71 0.33
C THR A 47 21.70 -1.37 1.58
N PRO A 48 21.36 -1.89 2.76
CA PRO A 48 22.16 -1.73 3.97
C PRO A 48 23.58 -2.28 3.80
N LYS A 49 24.52 -1.70 4.52
CA LYS A 49 25.82 -2.31 4.71
C LYS A 49 25.69 -3.44 5.73
N ASN A 50 26.47 -4.48 5.55
CA ASN A 50 26.52 -5.69 6.37
C ASN A 50 25.21 -6.51 6.33
N GLU A 51 25.38 -7.80 6.46
CA GLU A 51 24.32 -8.79 6.56
C GLU A 51 23.97 -9.08 8.03
N GLY A 52 22.78 -9.60 8.29
CA GLY A 52 22.34 -10.04 9.61
C GLY A 52 21.98 -8.87 10.54
N ALA A 53 22.13 -9.08 11.84
CA ALA A 53 21.69 -8.13 12.87
C ALA A 53 22.55 -6.86 12.97
N ASN A 54 23.78 -6.89 12.46
CA ASN A 54 24.72 -5.78 12.52
C ASN A 54 24.66 -4.86 11.30
N PHE A 55 23.58 -4.89 10.54
CA PHE A 55 23.42 -4.03 9.38
C PHE A 55 23.30 -2.54 9.74
N GLU A 56 23.86 -1.69 8.89
CA GLU A 56 23.69 -0.25 8.97
C GLU A 56 22.58 0.19 8.03
N LEU A 57 21.62 0.97 8.53
CA LEU A 57 20.55 1.51 7.70
C LEU A 57 21.13 2.35 6.54
N SER A 58 20.62 2.11 5.37
CA SER A 58 20.91 2.94 4.19
C SER A 58 20.19 4.29 4.26
N THR A 59 20.61 5.24 3.44
CA THR A 59 20.04 6.59 3.40
C THR A 59 18.52 6.57 3.22
N ILE A 60 18.02 5.78 2.27
CA ILE A 60 16.58 5.70 1.97
C ILE A 60 15.79 5.09 3.14
N LEU A 61 16.37 4.16 3.89
CA LEU A 61 15.72 3.48 5.01
C LEU A 61 15.88 4.20 6.34
N THR A 62 16.68 5.27 6.42
CA THR A 62 16.89 6.05 7.66
C THR A 62 15.59 6.53 8.33
N PRO A 63 14.54 6.99 7.60
CA PRO A 63 13.28 7.37 8.23
C PRO A 63 12.58 6.23 8.98
N LEU A 64 12.91 4.97 8.68
CA LEU A 64 12.34 3.79 9.31
C LEU A 64 13.16 3.29 10.51
N ALA A 65 14.15 4.05 10.99
CA ALA A 65 15.07 3.65 12.05
C ALA A 65 14.37 3.25 13.36
N SER A 66 13.25 3.90 13.72
CA SER A 66 12.46 3.58 14.90
C SER A 66 11.79 2.20 14.85
N TYR A 67 11.74 1.60 13.67
CA TYR A 67 11.13 0.29 13.42
C TYR A 67 12.17 -0.81 13.15
N ARG A 68 13.47 -0.53 13.37
CA ARG A 68 14.57 -1.44 13.05
C ARG A 68 14.39 -2.83 13.65
N ASP A 69 13.96 -2.92 14.90
CA ASP A 69 13.76 -4.18 15.65
C ASP A 69 12.60 -5.05 15.14
N ARG A 70 11.75 -4.49 14.30
CA ARG A 70 10.61 -5.15 13.64
C ARG A 70 10.65 -4.99 12.11
N MET A 71 11.84 -4.81 11.56
CA MET A 71 12.09 -4.67 10.13
C MET A 71 13.09 -5.72 9.65
N LEU A 72 12.76 -6.36 8.54
CA LEU A 72 13.68 -7.17 7.75
C LEU A 72 13.94 -6.45 6.44
N VAL A 73 15.19 -6.13 6.14
CA VAL A 73 15.57 -5.71 4.79
C VAL A 73 16.01 -6.94 4.03
N VAL A 74 15.53 -7.10 2.80
CA VAL A 74 15.79 -8.28 1.99
C VAL A 74 16.44 -7.88 0.68
N SER A 75 17.55 -8.50 0.34
CA SER A 75 18.32 -8.27 -0.88
C SER A 75 18.55 -9.58 -1.64
N GLY A 76 18.81 -9.48 -2.95
CA GLY A 76 19.13 -10.62 -3.81
C GLY A 76 17.92 -11.41 -4.31
N LEU A 77 16.69 -10.90 -4.10
CA LEU A 77 15.48 -11.50 -4.70
C LEU A 77 15.22 -10.94 -6.10
N ALA A 78 14.62 -11.75 -6.96
CA ALA A 78 14.32 -11.39 -8.34
C ALA A 78 12.86 -11.65 -8.73
N GLN A 79 12.42 -10.92 -9.75
CA GLN A 79 11.16 -11.13 -10.47
C GLN A 79 11.47 -11.66 -11.87
N HIS A 80 11.88 -12.91 -12.02
CA HIS A 80 12.23 -13.49 -13.32
C HIS A 80 11.08 -13.40 -14.34
N GLN A 81 9.84 -13.42 -13.86
CA GLN A 81 8.66 -13.29 -14.73
C GLN A 81 8.46 -11.88 -15.28
N ALA A 82 9.25 -10.89 -14.82
CA ALA A 82 9.28 -9.53 -15.40
C ALA A 82 10.28 -9.41 -16.55
N ASP A 83 11.14 -10.40 -16.79
CA ASP A 83 12.06 -10.41 -17.92
C ASP A 83 11.30 -10.44 -19.25
N ALA A 84 11.91 -9.92 -20.31
CA ALA A 84 11.23 -9.77 -21.60
C ALA A 84 10.91 -11.10 -22.28
N PHE A 85 11.72 -12.13 -22.06
CA PHE A 85 11.65 -13.41 -22.79
C PHE A 85 11.56 -13.16 -24.31
N ASP A 86 10.51 -13.69 -24.96
CA ASP A 86 10.26 -13.52 -26.39
C ASP A 86 9.42 -12.27 -26.72
N ASP A 87 9.02 -11.48 -25.72
CA ASP A 87 8.17 -10.29 -25.90
C ASP A 87 8.89 -9.08 -26.50
N GLY A 88 10.21 -9.17 -26.64
CA GLY A 88 11.05 -8.12 -27.20
C GLY A 88 11.37 -6.99 -26.21
N ALA A 89 12.13 -6.00 -26.69
CA ALA A 89 12.52 -4.85 -25.88
C ALA A 89 11.33 -3.97 -25.49
N ASN A 90 11.42 -3.32 -24.35
CA ASN A 90 10.41 -2.48 -23.71
C ASN A 90 9.26 -3.28 -23.04
N GLY A 91 8.49 -2.62 -22.19
CA GLY A 91 7.47 -3.26 -21.35
C GLY A 91 7.96 -3.58 -19.92
N ASP A 92 9.17 -3.15 -19.59
CA ASP A 92 9.81 -3.49 -18.31
C ASP A 92 9.07 -2.94 -17.11
N HIS A 93 8.56 -1.70 -17.17
CA HIS A 93 7.76 -1.11 -16.11
C HIS A 93 6.44 -1.84 -15.93
N THR A 94 5.78 -2.19 -17.03
CA THR A 94 4.52 -2.92 -17.02
C THR A 94 4.70 -4.33 -16.44
N ARG A 95 5.74 -5.04 -16.89
CA ARG A 95 6.07 -6.37 -16.36
C ARG A 95 6.47 -6.29 -14.89
N GLY A 96 7.31 -5.30 -14.51
CA GLY A 96 7.72 -5.09 -13.12
C GLY A 96 6.56 -4.86 -12.16
N THR A 97 5.55 -4.06 -12.57
CA THR A 97 4.35 -3.83 -11.77
C THR A 97 3.50 -5.09 -11.66
N SER A 98 3.18 -5.71 -12.79
CA SER A 98 2.21 -6.83 -12.85
C SER A 98 2.73 -8.11 -12.18
N THR A 99 4.04 -8.33 -12.16
CA THR A 99 4.65 -9.51 -11.53
C THR A 99 4.92 -9.36 -10.04
N TRP A 100 4.93 -8.13 -9.51
CA TRP A 100 5.39 -7.85 -8.14
C TRP A 100 4.64 -8.63 -7.06
N LEU A 101 3.32 -8.82 -7.19
CA LEU A 101 2.53 -9.65 -6.27
C LEU A 101 2.03 -10.97 -6.87
N THR A 102 2.26 -11.21 -8.17
CA THR A 102 1.76 -12.40 -8.86
C THR A 102 2.85 -13.44 -9.15
N GLY A 103 4.08 -13.00 -9.45
CA GLY A 103 5.16 -13.87 -9.92
C GLY A 103 4.80 -14.62 -11.21
N VAL A 104 3.97 -14.02 -12.07
CA VAL A 104 3.53 -14.60 -13.35
C VAL A 104 3.81 -13.62 -14.47
N HIS A 105 4.40 -14.10 -15.57
CA HIS A 105 4.63 -13.27 -16.75
C HIS A 105 3.29 -12.83 -17.36
N PRO A 106 3.06 -11.50 -17.53
CA PRO A 106 1.82 -10.99 -18.07
C PRO A 106 1.70 -11.32 -19.55
N LYS A 107 0.52 -11.75 -20.00
CA LYS A 107 0.28 -11.94 -21.44
C LYS A 107 0.45 -10.62 -22.19
N ARG A 108 1.33 -10.60 -23.20
CA ARG A 108 1.50 -9.46 -24.09
C ARG A 108 0.23 -9.25 -24.91
N THR A 109 -0.54 -8.22 -24.56
CA THR A 109 -1.77 -7.83 -25.24
C THR A 109 -2.12 -6.39 -24.91
N GLU A 110 -2.68 -5.68 -25.88
CA GLU A 110 -3.25 -4.33 -25.73
C GLU A 110 -4.76 -4.38 -25.48
N GLY A 111 -5.36 -5.55 -25.67
CA GLY A 111 -6.80 -5.77 -25.60
C GLY A 111 -7.31 -6.07 -24.19
N ALA A 112 -8.57 -6.48 -24.12
CA ALA A 112 -9.24 -6.88 -22.88
C ALA A 112 -8.91 -8.32 -22.44
N ASP A 113 -8.22 -9.08 -23.25
CA ASP A 113 -7.85 -10.47 -23.02
C ASP A 113 -6.59 -10.61 -22.16
N VAL A 114 -6.47 -9.72 -21.15
CA VAL A 114 -5.38 -9.71 -20.19
C VAL A 114 -5.30 -11.02 -19.43
N ARG A 115 -4.05 -11.44 -19.11
CA ARG A 115 -3.80 -12.64 -18.31
C ARG A 115 -2.53 -12.47 -17.49
N ASN A 116 -2.63 -12.76 -16.20
CA ASN A 116 -1.55 -12.71 -15.22
C ASN A 116 -1.72 -13.88 -14.23
N GLY A 117 -1.36 -13.69 -12.95
CA GLY A 117 -1.64 -14.60 -11.83
C GLY A 117 -2.56 -13.97 -10.81
N THR A 118 -3.16 -14.79 -9.95
CA THR A 118 -3.78 -14.26 -8.72
C THR A 118 -2.69 -13.71 -7.81
N SER A 119 -2.85 -12.48 -7.34
CA SER A 119 -1.83 -11.81 -6.53
C SER A 119 -1.86 -12.21 -5.05
N ALA A 120 -0.73 -12.05 -4.36
CA ALA A 120 -0.57 -12.41 -2.94
C ALA A 120 -1.58 -11.72 -2.02
N ASP A 121 -1.87 -10.45 -2.26
CA ASP A 121 -2.89 -9.69 -1.54
C ASP A 121 -4.29 -10.30 -1.72
N GLN A 122 -4.64 -10.77 -2.91
CA GLN A 122 -5.95 -11.38 -3.17
C GLN A 122 -6.05 -12.81 -2.62
N ILE A 123 -4.94 -13.56 -2.57
CA ILE A 123 -4.88 -14.81 -1.81
C ILE A 123 -5.11 -14.56 -0.31
N ALA A 124 -4.52 -13.49 0.23
CA ALA A 124 -4.77 -13.07 1.61
C ALA A 124 -6.21 -12.60 1.82
N ALA A 125 -6.75 -11.77 0.93
CA ALA A 125 -8.12 -11.24 0.99
C ALA A 125 -9.18 -12.36 1.01
N ALA A 126 -8.96 -13.42 0.24
CA ALA A 126 -9.85 -14.59 0.22
C ALA A 126 -9.96 -15.31 1.57
N GLN A 127 -9.00 -15.12 2.48
CA GLN A 127 -8.98 -15.74 3.81
C GLN A 127 -9.21 -14.71 4.93
N LEU A 128 -8.44 -13.62 4.98
CA LEU A 128 -8.54 -12.58 6.01
C LEU A 128 -9.78 -11.70 5.87
N GLY A 129 -10.24 -11.51 4.62
CA GLY A 129 -11.37 -10.65 4.30
C GLY A 129 -12.75 -11.29 4.44
N ARG A 130 -12.85 -12.55 4.89
CA ARG A 130 -14.14 -13.25 5.03
C ARG A 130 -15.07 -12.60 6.04
N ASP A 131 -14.49 -12.04 7.10
CA ASP A 131 -15.23 -11.46 8.23
C ASP A 131 -15.24 -9.94 8.19
N THR A 132 -14.77 -9.32 7.08
CA THR A 132 -14.70 -7.86 6.92
C THR A 132 -15.70 -7.36 5.88
N ALA A 133 -16.08 -6.08 5.99
CA ALA A 133 -17.01 -5.45 5.05
C ALA A 133 -16.40 -5.34 3.63
N LEU A 134 -15.09 -5.10 3.54
CA LEU A 134 -14.32 -5.09 2.30
C LEU A 134 -13.24 -6.17 2.39
N PRO A 135 -13.21 -7.14 1.47
CA PRO A 135 -12.16 -8.17 1.45
C PRO A 135 -10.76 -7.59 1.34
N SER A 136 -10.61 -6.54 0.52
CA SER A 136 -9.36 -5.79 0.31
C SER A 136 -9.64 -4.34 -0.09
N LEU A 137 -8.60 -3.51 -0.07
CA LEU A 137 -8.65 -2.11 -0.48
C LEU A 137 -7.45 -1.80 -1.37
N GLU A 138 -7.70 -1.48 -2.63
CA GLU A 138 -6.72 -1.20 -3.67
C GLU A 138 -6.61 0.30 -3.88
N LEU A 139 -5.44 0.88 -3.56
CA LEU A 139 -5.22 2.33 -3.54
C LEU A 139 -4.02 2.72 -4.40
N ALA A 140 -4.10 3.93 -4.97
CA ALA A 140 -2.99 4.56 -5.68
C ALA A 140 -3.01 6.08 -5.49
N ILE A 141 -1.88 6.75 -5.81
CA ILE A 141 -1.81 8.21 -5.83
C ILE A 141 -2.10 8.78 -7.21
N ASP A 142 -1.76 8.03 -8.26
CA ASP A 142 -2.02 8.47 -9.61
C ASP A 142 -3.40 8.00 -10.11
N LEU A 143 -3.96 8.75 -11.06
CA LEU A 143 -5.20 8.36 -11.71
C LEU A 143 -4.94 7.10 -12.54
N ASN A 144 -5.66 6.03 -12.27
CA ASN A 144 -5.50 4.74 -12.89
C ASN A 144 -6.77 4.34 -13.66
N PHE A 145 -6.57 3.88 -14.89
CA PHE A 145 -7.60 3.27 -15.72
C PHE A 145 -7.07 1.93 -16.26
N LEU A 146 -7.92 0.94 -16.31
CA LEU A 146 -7.54 -0.41 -16.72
C LEU A 146 -7.59 -0.61 -18.25
N GLY A 147 -8.23 0.30 -18.97
CA GLY A 147 -8.34 0.21 -20.44
C GLY A 147 -7.20 0.90 -21.17
N GLY A 148 -6.97 0.52 -22.43
CA GLY A 148 -5.98 1.13 -23.32
C GLY A 148 -4.58 0.52 -23.20
N GLN A 149 -3.68 1.03 -24.04
CA GLN A 149 -2.26 0.66 -24.09
C GLN A 149 -1.44 1.65 -23.28
N CYS A 150 -0.59 1.16 -22.39
CA CYS A 150 0.28 2.01 -21.55
C CYS A 150 1.77 1.89 -21.89
N GLU A 151 2.23 0.74 -22.34
CA GLU A 151 3.61 0.51 -22.73
C GLU A 151 3.66 -0.63 -23.76
N ASN A 152 4.35 -0.43 -24.86
CA ASN A 152 4.70 -1.40 -25.89
C ASN A 152 3.91 -2.72 -25.94
N SER A 153 2.73 -2.68 -26.50
CA SER A 153 1.86 -3.85 -26.66
C SER A 153 1.33 -4.45 -25.36
N TYR A 154 1.39 -3.71 -24.23
CA TYR A 154 0.80 -4.10 -22.97
C TYR A 154 -0.38 -3.23 -22.59
N SER A 155 -1.46 -3.86 -22.14
CA SER A 155 -2.64 -3.20 -21.57
C SER A 155 -2.28 -2.39 -20.33
N CYS A 156 -2.95 -1.24 -20.15
CA CYS A 156 -2.84 -0.44 -18.93
C CYS A 156 -3.24 -1.19 -17.65
N ALA A 157 -4.01 -2.27 -17.77
CA ALA A 157 -4.35 -3.11 -16.64
C ALA A 157 -3.13 -3.68 -15.91
N TYR A 158 -2.03 -3.94 -16.63
CA TYR A 158 -0.81 -4.48 -16.03
C TYR A 158 0.02 -3.44 -15.28
N LEU A 159 -0.07 -2.17 -15.70
CA LEU A 159 0.71 -1.06 -15.12
C LEU A 159 0.01 -0.40 -13.94
N ASN A 160 -1.31 -0.41 -13.93
CA ASN A 160 -2.13 0.45 -13.08
C ASN A 160 -2.74 -0.26 -11.86
N THR A 161 -2.43 -1.54 -11.65
CA THR A 161 -2.79 -2.26 -10.42
C THR A 161 -1.79 -3.35 -10.09
N LEU A 162 -1.63 -3.62 -8.79
CA LEU A 162 -0.90 -4.77 -8.25
C LEU A 162 -1.84 -5.96 -8.01
N ALA A 163 -3.14 -5.69 -7.84
CA ALA A 163 -4.13 -6.62 -7.32
C ALA A 163 -4.87 -7.35 -8.46
N TRP A 164 -4.80 -8.65 -8.45
CA TRP A 164 -5.46 -9.55 -9.40
C TRP A 164 -6.25 -10.61 -8.64
N SER A 165 -7.59 -10.51 -8.65
CA SER A 165 -8.46 -11.45 -7.96
C SER A 165 -8.53 -12.82 -8.63
N SER A 166 -8.20 -12.87 -9.92
CA SER A 166 -8.01 -14.08 -10.71
C SER A 166 -7.00 -13.80 -11.84
N PRO A 167 -6.53 -14.82 -12.57
CA PRO A 167 -5.63 -14.61 -13.70
C PRO A 167 -6.11 -13.64 -14.78
N THR A 168 -7.39 -13.34 -14.84
CA THR A 168 -8.00 -12.48 -15.87
C THR A 168 -8.75 -11.29 -15.30
N THR A 169 -8.68 -11.06 -13.98
CA THR A 169 -9.48 -10.04 -13.30
C THR A 169 -8.59 -9.09 -12.48
N PRO A 170 -8.03 -8.05 -13.10
CA PRO A 170 -7.36 -6.97 -12.37
C PRO A 170 -8.37 -6.17 -11.55
N LEU A 171 -8.00 -5.75 -10.35
CA LEU A 171 -8.81 -4.89 -9.52
C LEU A 171 -8.39 -3.43 -9.70
N PRO A 172 -9.32 -2.51 -9.98
CA PRO A 172 -9.00 -1.10 -10.15
C PRO A 172 -8.56 -0.48 -8.83
N THR A 173 -7.54 0.36 -8.90
CA THR A 173 -7.10 1.16 -7.76
C THR A 173 -7.91 2.46 -7.66
N GLU A 174 -8.13 2.94 -6.43
CA GLU A 174 -8.79 4.22 -6.16
C GLU A 174 -7.77 5.25 -5.68
N ASN A 175 -7.81 6.44 -6.25
CA ASN A 175 -6.92 7.54 -5.90
C ASN A 175 -7.63 8.76 -5.31
N ASN A 176 -8.96 8.77 -5.33
CA ASN A 176 -9.73 9.88 -4.79
C ASN A 176 -10.10 9.61 -3.31
N PRO A 177 -9.56 10.42 -2.35
CA PRO A 177 -9.85 10.23 -0.94
C PRO A 177 -11.34 10.28 -0.59
N ARG A 178 -12.15 11.09 -1.30
CA ARG A 178 -13.60 11.15 -1.11
C ARG A 178 -14.24 9.81 -1.45
N ILE A 179 -13.89 9.20 -2.58
CA ILE A 179 -14.45 7.92 -3.01
C ILE A 179 -14.02 6.80 -2.05
N VAL A 180 -12.76 6.82 -1.60
CA VAL A 180 -12.29 5.87 -0.57
C VAL A 180 -13.07 6.03 0.72
N PHE A 181 -13.25 7.26 1.21
CA PHE A 181 -14.03 7.55 2.41
C PHE A 181 -15.48 7.03 2.28
N GLU A 182 -16.14 7.30 1.15
CA GLU A 182 -17.48 6.81 0.87
C GLU A 182 -17.55 5.27 0.78
N ARG A 183 -16.51 4.64 0.26
CA ARG A 183 -16.41 3.17 0.21
C ARG A 183 -16.26 2.56 1.61
N LEU A 184 -15.54 3.23 2.52
CA LEU A 184 -15.34 2.77 3.89
C LEU A 184 -16.55 2.98 4.79
N PHE A 185 -17.25 4.10 4.66
CA PHE A 185 -18.26 4.56 5.62
C PHE A 185 -19.66 4.75 5.02
N GLY A 186 -19.79 4.70 3.69
CA GLY A 186 -21.07 4.89 3.02
C GLY A 186 -21.92 3.63 2.97
N ASP A 187 -23.22 3.82 2.69
CA ASP A 187 -24.22 2.73 2.62
C ASP A 187 -24.12 1.84 1.36
N GLY A 188 -23.01 1.86 0.64
CA GLY A 188 -22.75 0.93 -0.49
C GLY A 188 -23.60 1.17 -1.74
N GLY A 189 -24.20 2.32 -1.93
CA GLY A 189 -25.01 2.65 -3.11
C GLY A 189 -24.16 2.84 -4.40
N THR A 190 -24.84 2.77 -5.55
CA THR A 190 -24.21 3.07 -6.86
C THR A 190 -23.75 4.54 -6.92
N SER A 191 -22.78 4.85 -7.81
CA SER A 191 -22.31 6.24 -8.01
C SER A 191 -23.45 7.22 -8.29
N ALA A 192 -24.50 6.80 -9.01
CA ALA A 192 -25.69 7.60 -9.26
C ALA A 192 -26.59 7.78 -8.03
N GLN A 193 -26.63 6.83 -7.12
CA GLN A 193 -27.33 6.93 -5.83
C GLN A 193 -26.55 7.84 -4.89
N ARG A 194 -25.23 7.74 -4.83
CA ARG A 194 -24.35 8.61 -4.04
C ARG A 194 -24.46 10.08 -4.47
N LEU A 195 -24.48 10.35 -5.79
CA LEU A 195 -24.67 11.72 -6.31
C LEU A 195 -26.05 12.31 -5.95
N ARG A 196 -27.09 11.49 -5.91
CA ARG A 196 -28.42 11.91 -5.46
C ARG A 196 -28.46 12.18 -3.97
N GLN A 197 -27.76 11.39 -3.16
CA GLN A 197 -27.68 11.52 -1.72
C GLN A 197 -26.84 12.74 -1.29
N ALA A 198 -25.71 13.00 -1.98
CA ALA A 198 -24.92 14.23 -1.81
C ALA A 198 -25.74 15.50 -2.12
N ARG A 199 -26.67 15.43 -3.08
CA ARG A 199 -27.62 16.54 -3.39
C ARG A 199 -28.76 16.71 -2.37
N ALA A 200 -28.99 15.72 -1.53
CA ALA A 200 -30.05 15.75 -0.51
C ALA A 200 -29.59 16.33 0.84
N ASN A 201 -28.44 16.98 0.92
CA ASN A 201 -27.87 17.68 2.08
C ASN A 201 -27.71 16.86 3.38
N ARG A 202 -27.64 15.54 3.29
CA ARG A 202 -27.25 14.71 4.42
C ARG A 202 -25.87 14.12 4.13
N THR A 203 -24.86 14.52 4.87
CA THR A 203 -23.52 13.96 4.71
C THR A 203 -23.52 12.49 5.18
N ILE A 204 -22.67 11.66 4.59
CA ILE A 204 -22.44 10.29 5.06
C ILE A 204 -22.06 10.30 6.54
N LEU A 205 -21.30 11.32 6.95
CA LEU A 205 -20.91 11.55 8.33
C LEU A 205 -22.13 11.73 9.26
N ASP A 206 -23.17 12.48 8.84
CA ASP A 206 -24.36 12.68 9.67
C ASP A 206 -25.05 11.34 9.99
N SER A 207 -25.17 10.44 8.99
CA SER A 207 -25.73 9.10 9.18
C SER A 207 -24.86 8.24 10.12
N VAL A 208 -23.54 8.27 9.90
CA VAL A 208 -22.57 7.55 10.74
C VAL A 208 -22.60 8.10 12.17
N MET A 209 -22.71 9.41 12.35
CA MET A 209 -22.78 10.06 13.66
C MET A 209 -24.05 9.72 14.43
N GLU A 210 -25.22 9.63 13.78
CA GLU A 210 -26.48 9.21 14.43
C GLU A 210 -26.33 7.77 14.99
N ASP A 211 -25.72 6.88 14.23
CA ASP A 211 -25.47 5.51 14.67
C ASP A 211 -24.47 5.44 15.82
N PHE A 212 -23.38 6.23 15.77
CA PHE A 212 -22.42 6.32 16.87
C PHE A 212 -23.06 6.85 18.17
N HIS A 213 -23.84 7.91 18.10
CA HIS A 213 -24.55 8.44 19.28
C HIS A 213 -25.50 7.41 19.90
N ARG A 214 -26.17 6.62 19.08
CA ARG A 214 -27.04 5.54 19.56
C ARG A 214 -26.26 4.46 20.31
N ILE A 215 -25.12 4.07 19.76
CA ILE A 215 -24.24 3.04 20.33
C ILE A 215 -23.60 3.54 21.63
N GLN A 216 -23.10 4.78 21.66
CA GLN A 216 -22.48 5.37 22.87
C GLN A 216 -23.36 5.34 24.11
N GLN A 217 -24.69 5.44 23.97
CA GLN A 217 -25.62 5.40 25.08
C GLN A 217 -25.64 4.04 25.81
N SER A 218 -25.28 2.96 25.12
CA SER A 218 -25.27 1.57 25.64
C SER A 218 -23.88 1.12 26.15
N LEU A 219 -22.83 1.93 25.98
CA LEU A 219 -21.45 1.54 26.30
C LEU A 219 -21.01 1.98 27.70
N GLY A 220 -20.07 1.24 28.28
CA GLY A 220 -19.33 1.62 29.49
C GLY A 220 -18.37 2.80 29.25
N PRO A 221 -17.85 3.42 30.34
CA PRO A 221 -17.01 4.63 30.21
C PRO A 221 -15.77 4.47 29.32
N SER A 222 -15.06 3.34 29.44
CA SER A 222 -13.86 3.05 28.64
C SER A 222 -14.19 2.93 27.15
N ASP A 223 -15.24 2.18 26.81
CA ASP A 223 -15.65 1.96 25.43
C ASP A 223 -16.21 3.24 24.78
N ARG A 224 -16.85 4.09 25.59
CA ARG A 224 -17.28 5.43 25.14
C ARG A 224 -16.11 6.30 24.71
N SER A 225 -15.00 6.29 25.47
CA SER A 225 -13.79 7.04 25.11
C SER A 225 -13.22 6.55 23.78
N ILE A 226 -13.10 5.23 23.60
CA ILE A 226 -12.59 4.63 22.36
C ILE A 226 -13.44 5.02 21.14
N VAL A 227 -14.77 4.96 21.30
CA VAL A 227 -15.71 5.35 20.23
C VAL A 227 -15.64 6.86 19.96
N SER A 228 -15.53 7.70 21.01
CA SER A 228 -15.40 9.15 20.84
C SER A 228 -14.13 9.50 20.05
N ASP A 229 -12.98 8.98 20.46
CA ASP A 229 -11.70 9.22 19.78
C ASP A 229 -11.71 8.75 18.32
N TYR A 230 -12.40 7.64 18.04
CA TYR A 230 -12.58 7.16 16.67
C TYR A 230 -13.45 8.09 15.83
N VAL A 231 -14.59 8.53 16.38
CA VAL A 231 -15.51 9.48 15.73
C VAL A 231 -14.79 10.79 15.40
N ASP A 232 -14.05 11.34 16.36
CA ASP A 232 -13.26 12.57 16.15
C ASP A 232 -12.26 12.42 15.02
N SER A 233 -11.62 11.24 14.91
CA SER A 233 -10.68 10.93 13.82
C SER A 233 -11.40 10.89 12.45
N VAL A 234 -12.58 10.27 12.38
CA VAL A 234 -13.38 10.20 11.13
C VAL A 234 -13.83 11.61 10.70
N GLN A 235 -14.29 12.43 11.64
CA GLN A 235 -14.69 13.83 11.39
C GLN A 235 -13.53 14.68 10.88
N GLU A 236 -12.32 14.52 11.47
CA GLU A 236 -11.14 15.27 11.02
C GLU A 236 -10.74 14.91 9.59
N VAL A 237 -10.76 13.61 9.24
CA VAL A 237 -10.46 13.16 7.87
C VAL A 237 -11.48 13.73 6.88
N GLU A 238 -12.80 13.67 7.19
CA GLU A 238 -13.82 14.25 6.31
C GLU A 238 -13.66 15.77 6.17
N ARG A 239 -13.41 16.49 7.27
CA ARG A 239 -13.15 17.92 7.23
C ARG A 239 -12.00 18.28 6.31
N ARG A 240 -10.91 17.48 6.31
CA ARG A 240 -9.76 17.66 5.42
C ARG A 240 -10.13 17.40 3.96
N ILE A 241 -10.91 16.35 3.68
CA ILE A 241 -11.41 16.06 2.34
C ILE A 241 -12.26 17.23 1.83
N GLN A 242 -13.21 17.72 2.64
CA GLN A 242 -14.06 18.87 2.30
C GLN A 242 -13.24 20.15 2.06
N SER A 243 -12.19 20.39 2.86
CA SER A 243 -11.29 21.54 2.68
C SER A 243 -10.59 21.51 1.32
N VAL A 244 -10.09 20.33 0.92
CA VAL A 244 -9.44 20.14 -0.39
C VAL A 244 -10.43 20.33 -1.54
N GLU A 245 -11.66 19.80 -1.41
CA GLU A 245 -12.74 20.01 -2.41
C GLU A 245 -13.07 21.49 -2.59
N ALA A 246 -13.18 22.24 -1.48
CA ALA A 246 -13.46 23.67 -1.51
C ALA A 246 -12.34 24.51 -2.13
N GLN A 247 -11.08 24.10 -2.00
CA GLN A 247 -9.94 24.75 -2.64
C GLN A 247 -9.92 24.51 -4.15
N GLY A 248 -10.23 23.28 -4.59
CA GLY A 248 -10.26 22.90 -6.01
C GLY A 248 -11.31 23.67 -6.82
N THR A 249 -12.37 24.15 -6.19
CA THR A 249 -13.43 24.96 -6.87
C THR A 249 -13.08 26.43 -7.07
N LYS A 250 -11.96 26.93 -6.50
CA LYS A 250 -11.55 28.34 -6.58
C LYS A 250 -10.48 28.63 -7.66
N SER A 251 -9.99 27.64 -8.35
CA SER A 251 -8.95 27.81 -9.39
C SER A 251 -9.56 28.12 -10.75
N GLU A 252 -9.36 29.32 -11.28
CA GLU A 252 -9.86 29.79 -12.58
C GLU A 252 -9.01 29.35 -13.79
N LEU A 253 -8.06 28.46 -13.66
CA LEU A 253 -7.22 28.02 -14.77
C LEU A 253 -7.77 26.73 -15.39
N PRO A 254 -7.84 26.63 -16.73
CA PRO A 254 -8.20 25.41 -17.44
C PRO A 254 -7.03 24.42 -17.38
N THR A 255 -6.85 23.80 -16.23
CA THR A 255 -5.99 22.63 -16.08
C THR A 255 -6.84 21.39 -16.33
N LEU A 256 -6.27 20.40 -17.04
CA LEU A 256 -6.85 19.07 -17.19
C LEU A 256 -7.55 18.68 -15.88
N GLU A 257 -8.84 18.35 -15.97
CA GLU A 257 -9.76 18.14 -14.85
C GLU A 257 -9.15 17.23 -13.78
N ARG A 258 -8.62 17.82 -12.70
CA ARG A 258 -8.38 17.08 -11.48
C ARG A 258 -9.74 16.74 -10.86
N PRO A 259 -10.00 15.47 -10.53
CA PRO A 259 -11.20 15.15 -9.75
C PRO A 259 -11.20 16.01 -8.47
N SER A 260 -12.31 16.65 -8.17
CA SER A 260 -12.47 17.38 -6.92
C SER A 260 -12.22 16.45 -5.74
N GLY A 261 -11.48 16.92 -4.73
CA GLY A 261 -11.17 16.13 -3.52
C GLY A 261 -9.78 15.47 -3.50
N ILE A 262 -8.94 15.67 -4.53
CA ILE A 262 -7.55 15.20 -4.51
C ILE A 262 -6.62 16.36 -4.15
N PRO A 263 -5.82 16.26 -3.06
CA PRO A 263 -4.84 17.26 -2.69
C PRO A 263 -3.85 17.53 -3.82
N GLU A 264 -3.41 18.79 -3.92
CA GLU A 264 -2.43 19.17 -4.93
C GLU A 264 -1.03 18.66 -4.60
N ARG A 265 -0.65 18.79 -3.32
CA ARG A 265 0.64 18.34 -2.82
C ARG A 265 0.65 16.82 -2.66
N PHE A 266 1.76 16.22 -3.06
CA PHE A 266 1.95 14.77 -2.96
C PHE A 266 1.86 14.26 -1.52
N ASP A 267 2.54 14.92 -0.58
CA ASP A 267 2.55 14.50 0.82
C ASP A 267 1.19 14.61 1.50
N GLU A 268 0.40 15.62 1.17
CA GLU A 268 -0.96 15.78 1.69
C GLU A 268 -1.87 14.66 1.17
N HIS A 269 -1.76 14.34 -0.13
CA HIS A 269 -2.53 13.25 -0.73
C HIS A 269 -2.13 11.89 -0.14
N VAL A 270 -0.84 11.58 -0.06
CA VAL A 270 -0.33 10.32 0.50
C VAL A 270 -0.77 10.17 1.98
N LYS A 271 -0.61 11.22 2.78
CA LYS A 271 -1.02 11.18 4.19
C LYS A 271 -2.51 10.96 4.35
N LEU A 272 -3.34 11.61 3.53
CA LEU A 272 -4.79 11.43 3.58
C LEU A 272 -5.19 9.99 3.19
N MET A 273 -4.54 9.42 2.17
CA MET A 273 -4.77 8.01 1.79
C MET A 273 -4.28 7.04 2.88
N TYR A 274 -3.18 7.32 3.56
CA TYR A 274 -2.74 6.55 4.73
C TYR A 274 -3.68 6.67 5.93
N GLU A 275 -4.27 7.84 6.15
CA GLU A 275 -5.29 8.02 7.21
C GLU A 275 -6.55 7.18 6.93
N LEU A 276 -6.98 7.11 5.68
CA LEU A 276 -8.10 6.24 5.28
C LEU A 276 -7.77 4.76 5.49
N GLN A 277 -6.54 4.32 5.20
CA GLN A 277 -6.08 2.97 5.51
C GLN A 277 -6.06 2.70 7.02
N TRP A 278 -5.55 3.67 7.81
CA TRP A 278 -5.54 3.58 9.26
C TRP A 278 -6.96 3.46 9.85
N LEU A 279 -7.91 4.27 9.37
CA LEU A 279 -9.32 4.18 9.77
C LEU A 279 -9.92 2.82 9.38
N ALA A 280 -9.64 2.33 8.18
CA ALA A 280 -10.11 1.02 7.72
C ALA A 280 -9.59 -0.13 8.59
N PHE A 281 -8.32 -0.09 8.99
CA PHE A 281 -7.71 -1.08 9.89
C PHE A 281 -8.23 -0.97 11.32
N ARG A 282 -8.37 0.26 11.85
CA ARG A 282 -8.88 0.52 13.19
C ARG A 282 -10.32 0.04 13.37
N ALA A 283 -11.14 0.14 12.32
CA ALA A 283 -12.53 -0.30 12.32
C ALA A 283 -12.73 -1.73 11.79
N ASP A 284 -11.66 -2.44 11.47
CA ASP A 284 -11.67 -3.78 10.87
C ASP A 284 -12.57 -3.88 9.62
N VAL A 285 -12.66 -2.77 8.85
CA VAL A 285 -13.42 -2.72 7.60
C VAL A 285 -12.75 -3.56 6.52
N THR A 286 -11.42 -3.59 6.51
CA THR A 286 -10.60 -4.49 5.71
C THR A 286 -9.34 -4.89 6.50
N ARG A 287 -8.74 -6.01 6.11
CA ARG A 287 -7.47 -6.52 6.66
C ARG A 287 -6.35 -6.61 5.63
N VAL A 288 -6.65 -6.29 4.37
CA VAL A 288 -5.68 -6.37 3.27
C VAL A 288 -5.73 -5.08 2.46
N VAL A 289 -4.55 -4.47 2.24
CA VAL A 289 -4.42 -3.22 1.47
C VAL A 289 -3.24 -3.31 0.51
N THR A 290 -3.44 -2.85 -0.72
CA THR A 290 -2.36 -2.50 -1.64
C THR A 290 -2.34 -0.99 -1.84
N PHE A 291 -1.16 -0.37 -1.81
CA PHE A 291 -1.01 1.06 -2.02
C PHE A 291 0.16 1.39 -2.92
N MET A 292 -0.13 1.93 -4.09
CA MET A 292 0.86 2.42 -5.03
C MET A 292 1.13 3.91 -4.75
N LEU A 293 2.34 4.25 -4.29
CA LEU A 293 2.79 5.65 -4.09
C LEU A 293 2.91 6.43 -5.41
N GLY A 294 2.80 5.75 -6.51
CA GLY A 294 2.70 6.20 -7.86
C GLY A 294 2.67 4.99 -8.79
N ARG A 295 2.21 5.19 -10.01
CA ARG A 295 2.34 4.17 -11.06
C ARG A 295 3.76 4.22 -11.65
N GLU A 296 4.21 3.14 -12.21
CA GLU A 296 5.38 3.15 -13.09
C GLU A 296 5.16 4.13 -14.26
N LEU A 297 6.22 4.64 -14.87
CA LEU A 297 6.16 5.62 -15.96
C LEU A 297 5.48 6.95 -15.58
N ASN A 298 5.37 7.29 -14.28
CA ASN A 298 4.79 8.57 -13.90
C ASN A 298 5.76 9.73 -14.13
N PHE A 299 5.21 10.87 -14.53
CA PHE A 299 5.96 12.13 -14.74
C PHE A 299 5.72 13.12 -13.62
N ARG A 300 5.27 12.67 -12.45
CA ARG A 300 5.06 13.53 -11.29
C ARG A 300 6.35 14.24 -10.90
N THR A 301 6.23 15.51 -10.54
CA THR A 301 7.29 16.32 -9.94
C THR A 301 7.03 16.45 -8.43
N TYR A 302 8.05 16.80 -7.66
CA TYR A 302 7.97 16.93 -6.20
C TYR A 302 8.58 18.27 -5.76
N PRO A 303 7.92 19.40 -6.09
CA PRO A 303 8.45 20.74 -5.81
C PRO A 303 8.65 21.00 -4.32
N GLU A 304 7.87 20.36 -3.45
CA GLU A 304 7.98 20.44 -2.00
C GLU A 304 9.32 19.96 -1.43
N ILE A 305 10.04 19.13 -2.19
CA ILE A 305 11.41 18.69 -1.87
C ILE A 305 12.44 19.16 -2.90
N GLY A 306 12.06 20.15 -3.74
CA GLY A 306 12.94 20.76 -4.74
C GLY A 306 13.28 19.85 -5.92
N ILE A 307 12.39 18.92 -6.30
CA ILE A 307 12.52 18.06 -7.50
C ILE A 307 11.48 18.51 -8.51
N THR A 308 11.94 19.13 -9.58
CA THR A 308 11.12 19.68 -10.67
C THR A 308 11.13 18.80 -11.92
N GLU A 309 12.03 17.83 -11.99
CA GLU A 309 12.08 16.81 -13.03
C GLU A 309 10.99 15.76 -12.80
N GLY A 310 10.40 15.24 -13.87
CA GLY A 310 9.45 14.13 -13.77
C GLY A 310 10.12 12.87 -13.23
N HIS A 311 9.43 12.15 -12.35
CA HIS A 311 9.99 11.00 -11.63
C HIS A 311 10.59 9.94 -12.57
N HIS A 312 9.86 9.52 -13.61
CA HIS A 312 10.36 8.55 -14.57
C HIS A 312 11.62 9.06 -15.31
N GLY A 313 11.64 10.33 -15.73
CA GLY A 313 12.84 10.93 -16.35
C GLY A 313 14.03 10.95 -15.41
N LEU A 314 13.82 11.24 -14.11
CA LEU A 314 14.86 11.22 -13.08
C LEU A 314 15.36 9.80 -12.79
N SER A 315 14.52 8.78 -12.88
CA SER A 315 14.91 7.38 -12.66
C SER A 315 15.90 6.87 -13.72
N HIS A 316 15.83 7.40 -14.94
CA HIS A 316 16.83 7.19 -15.98
C HIS A 316 18.06 8.07 -15.78
N HIS A 317 18.71 7.94 -14.67
CA HIS A 317 19.79 8.82 -14.19
C HIS A 317 21.10 8.77 -14.98
N GLY A 318 21.23 7.88 -15.97
CA GLY A 318 22.44 7.77 -16.81
C GLY A 318 23.74 7.58 -16.00
N ASP A 319 23.67 6.93 -14.83
CA ASP A 319 24.78 6.79 -13.87
C ASP A 319 25.37 8.10 -13.33
N SER A 320 24.67 9.22 -13.52
CA SER A 320 25.07 10.51 -12.96
C SER A 320 24.92 10.53 -11.43
N PRO A 321 25.98 10.72 -10.65
CA PRO A 321 25.88 10.78 -9.18
C PRO A 321 24.87 11.81 -8.70
N ALA A 322 24.81 12.98 -9.34
CA ALA A 322 23.89 14.06 -8.97
C ALA A 322 22.42 13.69 -9.21
N GLN A 323 22.10 12.95 -10.29
CA GLN A 323 20.75 12.48 -10.56
C GLN A 323 20.37 11.35 -9.60
N ILE A 324 21.29 10.43 -9.32
CA ILE A 324 21.07 9.36 -8.34
C ILE A 324 20.83 9.94 -6.93
N GLU A 325 21.55 10.99 -6.53
CA GLU A 325 21.34 11.68 -5.25
C GLU A 325 19.96 12.36 -5.17
N LYS A 326 19.50 13.00 -6.26
CA LYS A 326 18.13 13.54 -6.33
C LYS A 326 17.09 12.43 -6.19
N LEU A 327 17.28 11.30 -6.88
CA LEU A 327 16.40 10.15 -6.78
C LEU A 327 16.43 9.57 -5.34
N ALA A 328 17.59 9.52 -4.68
CA ALA A 328 17.71 9.10 -3.29
C ALA A 328 16.89 10.00 -2.35
N ARG A 329 16.91 11.32 -2.56
CA ARG A 329 16.09 12.27 -1.79
C ARG A 329 14.60 12.00 -1.99
N LEU A 330 14.15 11.70 -3.23
CA LEU A 330 12.78 11.35 -3.52
C LEU A 330 12.37 10.04 -2.82
N ASN A 331 13.16 8.98 -2.96
CA ASN A 331 12.86 7.70 -2.31
C ASN A 331 12.87 7.83 -0.77
N THR A 332 13.78 8.63 -0.20
CA THR A 332 13.79 8.94 1.25
C THR A 332 12.53 9.68 1.67
N TYR A 333 12.03 10.60 0.84
CA TYR A 333 10.77 11.29 1.09
C TYR A 333 9.56 10.33 1.11
N GLN A 334 9.50 9.39 0.17
CA GLN A 334 8.47 8.34 0.18
C GLN A 334 8.56 7.45 1.44
N ALA A 335 9.78 7.06 1.84
CA ALA A 335 10.01 6.32 3.08
C ALA A 335 9.61 7.11 4.33
N THR A 336 9.80 8.43 4.34
CA THR A 336 9.35 9.32 5.44
C THR A 336 7.84 9.34 5.57
N LEU A 337 7.11 9.37 4.47
CA LEU A 337 5.65 9.32 4.48
C LEU A 337 5.13 7.95 4.94
N PHE A 338 5.83 6.88 4.59
CA PHE A 338 5.50 5.55 5.10
C PHE A 338 5.81 5.44 6.61
N ALA A 339 6.93 5.97 7.10
CA ALA A 339 7.24 6.04 8.53
C ALA A 339 6.14 6.76 9.32
N TRP A 340 5.65 7.89 8.81
CA TRP A 340 4.53 8.62 9.40
C TRP A 340 3.25 7.76 9.54
N PHE A 341 2.96 6.91 8.56
CA PHE A 341 1.84 5.97 8.65
C PHE A 341 2.09 4.89 9.73
N LEU A 342 3.31 4.34 9.79
CA LEU A 342 3.68 3.38 10.83
C LEU A 342 3.57 3.97 12.24
N ASP A 343 3.92 5.26 12.44
CA ASP A 343 3.74 5.98 13.71
C ASP A 343 2.27 6.00 14.14
N LYS A 344 1.33 6.24 13.21
CA LYS A 344 -0.10 6.18 13.49
C LYS A 344 -0.55 4.78 13.93
N LEU A 345 -0.09 3.75 13.23
CA LEU A 345 -0.40 2.36 13.60
C LEU A 345 0.20 1.97 14.96
N GLN A 346 1.45 2.41 15.23
CA GLN A 346 2.14 2.14 16.50
C GLN A 346 1.48 2.83 17.68
N SER A 347 0.91 4.02 17.49
CA SER A 347 0.23 4.79 18.53
C SER A 347 -1.22 4.38 18.76
N THR A 348 -1.79 3.49 17.96
CA THR A 348 -3.19 3.07 18.03
C THR A 348 -3.32 1.73 18.76
N PRO A 349 -3.97 1.67 19.92
CA PRO A 349 -4.21 0.42 20.64
C PRO A 349 -5.07 -0.57 19.82
N ASP A 350 -4.73 -1.86 19.89
CA ASP A 350 -5.45 -2.96 19.24
C ASP A 350 -5.28 -4.25 20.06
N GLY A 351 -6.27 -4.59 20.87
CA GLY A 351 -6.25 -5.77 21.74
C GLY A 351 -5.12 -5.74 22.77
N ASP A 352 -4.20 -6.69 22.67
CA ASP A 352 -3.05 -6.86 23.55
C ASP A 352 -1.80 -6.08 23.09
N GLY A 353 -1.93 -5.26 22.05
CA GLY A 353 -0.84 -4.47 21.46
C GLY A 353 -1.33 -3.22 20.75
N THR A 354 -0.70 -2.94 19.65
CA THR A 354 -1.03 -1.82 18.76
C THR A 354 -1.47 -2.34 17.37
N LEU A 355 -2.05 -1.48 16.55
CA LEU A 355 -2.35 -1.86 15.16
C LEU A 355 -1.10 -2.33 14.41
N LEU A 356 0.07 -1.74 14.69
CA LEU A 356 1.32 -2.18 14.07
C LEU A 356 1.76 -3.57 14.57
N ASP A 357 1.52 -3.91 15.85
CA ASP A 357 1.85 -5.24 16.38
C ASP A 357 1.06 -6.36 15.68
N HIS A 358 -0.10 -6.03 15.13
CA HIS A 358 -0.97 -6.96 14.40
C HIS A 358 -0.99 -6.74 12.89
N SER A 359 -0.09 -5.90 12.36
CA SER A 359 0.03 -5.60 10.94
C SER A 359 1.40 -5.99 10.39
N LEU A 360 1.42 -6.43 9.14
CA LEU A 360 2.63 -6.74 8.38
C LEU A 360 2.60 -5.99 7.06
N PHE A 361 3.70 -5.30 6.73
CA PHE A 361 3.84 -4.54 5.50
C PHE A 361 5.04 -5.02 4.69
N LEU A 362 4.87 -5.12 3.39
CA LEU A 362 5.96 -5.16 2.42
C LEU A 362 6.06 -3.78 1.76
N TYR A 363 7.20 -3.11 1.91
CA TYR A 363 7.55 -1.87 1.24
C TYR A 363 8.67 -2.12 0.23
N GLY A 364 8.49 -1.69 -1.02
CA GLY A 364 9.51 -1.92 -2.05
C GLY A 364 9.10 -1.46 -3.44
N ALA A 365 9.87 -1.89 -4.44
CA ALA A 365 9.67 -1.56 -5.85
C ALA A 365 9.90 -2.78 -6.75
N GLY A 366 9.33 -2.74 -7.96
CA GLY A 366 9.52 -3.77 -8.98
C GLY A 366 10.81 -3.63 -9.80
N LEU A 367 11.56 -2.55 -9.58
CA LEU A 367 12.85 -2.28 -10.22
C LEU A 367 13.90 -1.98 -9.14
N SER A 368 15.10 -2.53 -9.28
CA SER A 368 16.22 -2.20 -8.40
C SER A 368 17.04 -1.03 -8.93
N ASN A 369 17.73 -1.21 -10.06
CA ASN A 369 18.38 -0.12 -10.79
C ASN A 369 17.45 0.34 -11.92
N PRO A 370 16.77 1.47 -11.78
CA PRO A 370 15.76 1.88 -12.75
C PRO A 370 16.37 2.29 -14.10
N ASN A 371 17.61 2.77 -14.11
CA ASN A 371 18.29 3.14 -15.35
C ASN A 371 18.53 1.93 -16.29
N LEU A 372 18.57 0.73 -15.73
CA LEU A 372 18.72 -0.54 -16.45
C LEU A 372 17.46 -1.39 -16.44
N HIS A 373 16.36 -0.91 -15.83
CA HIS A 373 15.13 -1.68 -15.62
C HIS A 373 15.38 -3.05 -14.97
N ALA A 374 16.29 -3.10 -13.97
CA ALA A 374 16.71 -4.37 -13.40
C ALA A 374 15.64 -4.97 -12.49
N HIS A 375 15.20 -6.20 -12.79
CA HIS A 375 14.19 -6.97 -12.04
C HIS A 375 14.80 -7.95 -11.03
N TYR A 376 16.09 -7.82 -10.72
CA TYR A 376 16.83 -8.61 -9.74
C TYR A 376 17.39 -7.72 -8.63
N ASP A 377 17.78 -8.33 -7.51
CA ASP A 377 18.20 -7.63 -6.29
C ASP A 377 17.22 -6.50 -5.89
N LEU A 378 15.94 -6.88 -5.84
CA LEU A 378 14.83 -5.96 -5.63
C LEU A 378 14.93 -5.25 -4.27
N PRO A 379 14.54 -3.97 -4.20
CA PRO A 379 14.49 -3.21 -2.95
C PRO A 379 13.26 -3.61 -2.15
N LEU A 380 13.44 -4.41 -1.10
CA LEU A 380 12.34 -4.96 -0.30
C LEU A 380 12.62 -4.78 1.20
N ALA A 381 11.62 -4.28 1.93
CA ALA A 381 11.62 -4.18 3.38
C ALA A 381 10.29 -4.71 3.94
N VAL A 382 10.37 -5.66 4.87
CA VAL A 382 9.22 -6.22 5.59
C VAL A 382 9.18 -5.59 6.98
N ILE A 383 8.05 -5.00 7.37
CA ILE A 383 7.94 -4.24 8.63
C ILE A 383 6.62 -4.59 9.32
N GLY A 384 6.68 -4.84 10.63
CA GLY A 384 5.48 -5.02 11.45
C GLY A 384 5.68 -5.89 12.68
N GLY A 385 4.64 -6.04 13.48
CA GLY A 385 4.65 -6.86 14.69
C GLY A 385 4.89 -8.34 14.44
N PRO A 386 4.31 -8.96 13.39
CA PRO A 386 4.54 -10.38 13.09
C PRO A 386 6.01 -10.77 12.86
N VAL A 387 6.87 -9.83 12.48
CA VAL A 387 8.33 -10.07 12.31
C VAL A 387 9.19 -9.48 13.41
N ARG A 388 8.61 -9.06 14.55
CA ARG A 388 9.34 -8.42 15.64
C ARG A 388 10.43 -9.30 16.24
N HIS A 389 10.25 -10.60 16.30
CA HIS A 389 11.24 -11.52 16.86
C HIS A 389 12.34 -11.90 15.84
N GLU A 390 12.07 -11.80 14.57
CA GLU A 390 13.00 -12.04 13.46
C GLU A 390 13.56 -10.75 12.88
N GLY A 391 13.01 -9.58 13.26
CA GLY A 391 13.42 -8.25 12.78
C GLY A 391 14.81 -7.83 13.23
N GLY A 392 15.18 -6.62 12.86
CA GLY A 392 16.51 -6.08 13.10
C GLY A 392 17.60 -6.73 12.26
N ARG A 393 17.26 -7.29 11.09
CA ARG A 393 18.20 -8.02 10.24
C ARG A 393 18.11 -7.60 8.78
N HIS A 394 19.25 -7.68 8.10
CA HIS A 394 19.37 -7.66 6.66
C HIS A 394 19.61 -9.09 6.16
N LEU A 395 18.66 -9.63 5.41
CA LEU A 395 18.73 -10.95 4.80
C LEU A 395 19.23 -10.82 3.37
N VAL A 396 20.31 -11.53 3.03
CA VAL A 396 20.90 -11.50 1.70
C VAL A 396 20.75 -12.87 1.07
N PHE A 397 20.02 -12.92 -0.01
CA PHE A 397 19.88 -14.12 -0.83
C PHE A 397 20.83 -14.05 -2.02
N ARG A 398 21.22 -15.20 -2.52
CA ARG A 398 22.06 -15.34 -3.69
C ARG A 398 21.28 -16.06 -4.78
N ASP A 399 21.85 -16.12 -5.98
CA ASP A 399 21.27 -16.88 -7.09
C ASP A 399 19.87 -16.40 -7.52
N GLU A 400 19.61 -15.09 -7.35
CA GLU A 400 18.38 -14.45 -7.81
C GLU A 400 17.10 -15.22 -7.39
N THR A 401 17.01 -15.55 -6.12
CA THR A 401 15.89 -16.29 -5.54
C THR A 401 14.56 -15.61 -5.88
N PRO A 402 13.52 -16.35 -6.33
CA PRO A 402 12.23 -15.75 -6.68
C PRO A 402 11.61 -14.94 -5.51
N MET A 403 11.19 -13.70 -5.77
CA MET A 403 10.52 -12.84 -4.79
C MET A 403 9.25 -13.49 -4.23
N THR A 404 8.59 -14.32 -5.01
CA THR A 404 7.39 -15.06 -4.59
C THR A 404 7.64 -15.99 -3.41
N ASN A 405 8.88 -16.43 -3.17
CA ASN A 405 9.25 -17.18 -1.97
C ASN A 405 9.09 -16.32 -0.70
N LEU A 406 9.41 -15.01 -0.78
CA LEU A 406 9.16 -14.06 0.30
C LEU A 406 7.66 -13.82 0.48
N LEU A 407 6.90 -13.64 -0.61
CA LEU A 407 5.45 -13.45 -0.54
C LEU A 407 4.75 -14.62 0.16
N LEU A 408 5.16 -15.88 -0.10
CA LEU A 408 4.65 -17.04 0.63
C LEU A 408 5.00 -16.99 2.13
N GLY A 409 6.19 -16.53 2.50
CA GLY A 409 6.58 -16.33 3.90
C GLY A 409 5.72 -15.26 4.59
N LEU A 410 5.38 -14.15 3.90
CA LEU A 410 4.48 -13.11 4.42
C LEU A 410 3.07 -13.65 4.65
N LEU A 411 2.54 -14.44 3.71
CA LEU A 411 1.24 -15.09 3.85
C LEU A 411 1.21 -16.01 5.08
N ASP A 412 2.24 -16.82 5.28
CA ASP A 412 2.35 -17.68 6.47
C ASP A 412 2.34 -16.87 7.78
N LYS A 413 3.04 -15.72 7.84
CA LYS A 413 3.08 -14.83 9.03
C LYS A 413 1.72 -14.25 9.42
N VAL A 414 0.83 -14.10 8.46
CA VAL A 414 -0.54 -13.65 8.73
C VAL A 414 -1.55 -14.80 8.74
N ASN A 415 -1.07 -16.05 8.87
CA ASN A 415 -1.87 -17.27 8.93
C ASN A 415 -2.69 -17.54 7.65
N VAL A 416 -2.23 -17.10 6.51
CA VAL A 416 -2.82 -17.39 5.20
C VAL A 416 -2.08 -18.54 4.55
N ARG A 417 -2.81 -19.62 4.23
CA ARG A 417 -2.23 -20.80 3.59
C ARG A 417 -2.27 -20.69 2.08
N ALA A 418 -1.11 -20.82 1.46
CA ALA A 418 -0.95 -20.98 0.01
C ALA A 418 0.19 -21.97 -0.25
N GLU A 419 -0.03 -22.97 -1.08
CA GLU A 419 1.01 -23.96 -1.39
C GLU A 419 2.05 -23.40 -2.35
N LYS A 420 1.60 -22.61 -3.32
CA LYS A 420 2.42 -22.03 -4.38
C LYS A 420 1.90 -20.65 -4.75
N LEU A 421 2.82 -19.77 -5.18
CA LEU A 421 2.51 -18.48 -5.78
C LEU A 421 3.43 -18.26 -6.99
N GLY A 422 2.87 -18.05 -8.17
CA GLY A 422 3.62 -17.78 -9.38
C GLY A 422 4.81 -18.72 -9.60
N ASP A 423 5.99 -18.16 -9.73
CA ASP A 423 7.27 -18.86 -9.96
C ASP A 423 7.95 -19.37 -8.68
N SER A 424 7.27 -19.36 -7.54
CA SER A 424 7.88 -19.76 -6.26
C SER A 424 8.52 -21.17 -6.32
N THR A 425 9.73 -21.28 -5.78
CA THR A 425 10.50 -22.52 -5.67
C THR A 425 10.60 -23.02 -4.24
N GLY A 426 10.15 -22.21 -3.27
CA GLY A 426 10.19 -22.50 -1.84
C GLY A 426 9.54 -21.39 -1.03
N ARG A 427 9.89 -21.26 0.25
CA ARG A 427 9.41 -20.24 1.19
C ARG A 427 10.59 -19.60 1.90
N ILE A 428 10.54 -18.29 2.06
CA ILE A 428 11.48 -17.57 2.91
C ILE A 428 10.79 -17.34 4.25
N PRO A 429 11.29 -17.94 5.36
CA PRO A 429 10.77 -17.66 6.67
C PRO A 429 11.11 -16.22 7.07
N VAL A 430 10.12 -15.43 7.40
CA VAL A 430 10.23 -14.04 7.83
C VAL A 430 9.75 -13.85 9.25
#